data_f9d364feebafe05101e1fed776b4a1c7
#
_entry.id   f9d364feebafe05101e1fed776b4a1c7
#
_cell.length_a   1.000
_cell.length_b   1.000
_cell.length_c   1.000
_cell.angle_alpha   90.00
_cell.angle_beta   90.00
_cell.angle_gamma   90.00
#
_symmetry.space_group_name_H-M   'P 1'
#
loop_
_entity.id
_entity.type
_entity.pdbx_description
1 polymer ?
#
loop_
_entity_poly.entity_id
_entity_poly.type
_entity_poly.pdbx_seq_one_letter_code
_entity_poly.pdbx_strand_id
1 'polypeptide(L)'
;MTSDKTDFTQGNILKKLVPFMIPILGALILQAAYGAVDLLVVGRFGSTSGLSAVSTGSQVLNLVTFVVTQLAMGVTVLIARYLGEKNPEQIGSVIGGAAVVFTLLSVCLFAAMVFFARPISVLMQAPSEAVTLTTSYVRICGSGIFFIVAYNLLSAIFRGLGDSKSPLLFVLVACIVNIVGDLVLVAGLHMDAAGAAFATVFAQAVSVVFAVVILFKKQLPFHIGKNDLGFNSQCSKFLSIGLPLALQEFLTQVSFLALCAFVNRLGLEASSGYGVACKIVNFAMLIPSSLMQSMASFVSQNVGAGNLKRAKKSMFTGIGIGLIFGCLVFTLIWFKGDLLASFFSTDAAVIQNGFAYLKGFAPETVVTAVLFSMIGYFNGNNKTLWVMLQGLIQTLCVRLPFAYFMSIQPNASLTRIGLAAPVSTTVGILLNVGFYLYLNKKEGRVKK
;
A
#
# COMPACT_ATOMS: atom_id res chain seq x y z
N MET A 1 -0.34 -13.13 -28.45
CA MET A 1 -1.79 -12.92 -28.24
C MET A 1 -2.03 -12.78 -26.74
N THR A 2 -2.39 -11.60 -26.28
CA THR A 2 -2.88 -11.41 -24.89
C THR A 2 -4.11 -12.30 -24.72
N SER A 3 -4.13 -13.15 -23.68
CA SER A 3 -5.33 -13.95 -23.41
C SER A 3 -6.50 -12.96 -23.20
N ASP A 4 -7.71 -13.31 -23.64
CA ASP A 4 -8.91 -12.46 -23.50
C ASP A 4 -9.11 -11.96 -22.04
N LYS A 5 -8.54 -12.66 -21.07
CA LYS A 5 -8.61 -12.33 -19.63
C LYS A 5 -7.75 -11.13 -19.20
N THR A 6 -6.67 -10.80 -19.91
CA THR A 6 -5.74 -9.69 -19.58
C THR A 6 -6.01 -8.42 -20.40
N ASP A 7 -6.88 -8.51 -21.42
CA ASP A 7 -7.33 -7.36 -22.20
C ASP A 7 -8.51 -6.67 -21.53
N PHE A 8 -8.27 -5.47 -20.99
CA PHE A 8 -9.29 -4.64 -20.35
C PHE A 8 -10.03 -3.70 -21.29
N THR A 9 -9.62 -3.66 -22.58
CA THR A 9 -10.19 -2.72 -23.55
C THR A 9 -11.56 -3.14 -24.08
N GLN A 10 -11.93 -4.41 -23.88
CA GLN A 10 -13.17 -5.02 -24.41
C GLN A 10 -13.97 -5.75 -23.32
N GLY A 11 -15.20 -6.14 -23.62
CA GLY A 11 -16.06 -6.95 -22.76
C GLY A 11 -16.67 -6.18 -21.58
N ASN A 12 -17.31 -6.87 -20.65
CA ASN A 12 -17.98 -6.28 -19.50
C ASN A 12 -16.96 -5.82 -18.45
N ILE A 13 -17.07 -4.57 -17.99
CA ILE A 13 -16.13 -3.95 -17.05
C ILE A 13 -16.11 -4.71 -15.72
N LEU A 14 -17.28 -5.00 -15.16
CA LEU A 14 -17.41 -5.69 -13.87
C LEU A 14 -16.78 -7.10 -13.92
N LYS A 15 -17.06 -7.85 -14.99
CA LYS A 15 -16.54 -9.22 -15.18
C LYS A 15 -15.02 -9.27 -15.41
N LYS A 16 -14.38 -8.14 -15.72
CA LYS A 16 -12.92 -8.03 -15.87
C LYS A 16 -12.25 -7.38 -14.68
N LEU A 17 -12.85 -6.32 -14.11
CA LEU A 17 -12.28 -5.58 -12.99
C LEU A 17 -12.29 -6.41 -11.69
N VAL A 18 -13.40 -7.07 -11.36
CA VAL A 18 -13.49 -7.85 -10.11
C VAL A 18 -12.54 -9.04 -10.07
N PRO A 19 -12.45 -9.91 -11.11
CA PRO A 19 -11.45 -10.99 -11.13
C PRO A 19 -10.00 -10.52 -11.15
N PHE A 20 -9.73 -9.29 -11.56
CA PHE A 20 -8.41 -8.67 -11.48
C PHE A 20 -8.11 -8.11 -10.07
N MET A 21 -9.13 -7.55 -9.41
CA MET A 21 -9.04 -6.97 -8.07
C MET A 21 -8.87 -8.05 -6.97
N ILE A 22 -9.61 -9.17 -7.07
CA ILE A 22 -9.60 -10.20 -6.01
C ILE A 22 -8.20 -10.75 -5.72
N PRO A 23 -7.36 -11.12 -6.70
CA PRO A 23 -6.00 -11.56 -6.39
C PRO A 23 -5.13 -10.46 -5.79
N ILE A 24 -5.33 -9.19 -6.15
CA ILE A 24 -4.61 -8.06 -5.53
C ILE A 24 -5.03 -7.94 -4.06
N LEU A 25 -6.33 -8.02 -3.76
CA LEU A 25 -6.83 -8.04 -2.39
C LEU A 25 -6.26 -9.23 -1.60
N GLY A 26 -6.26 -10.41 -2.21
CA GLY A 26 -5.67 -11.61 -1.60
C GLY A 26 -4.19 -11.45 -1.28
N ALA A 27 -3.42 -10.82 -2.16
CA ALA A 27 -2.01 -10.51 -1.91
C ALA A 27 -1.82 -9.53 -0.74
N LEU A 28 -2.64 -8.48 -0.64
CA LEU A 28 -2.61 -7.53 0.46
C LEU A 28 -2.99 -8.19 1.80
N ILE A 29 -4.01 -9.05 1.80
CA ILE A 29 -4.40 -9.81 3.00
C ILE A 29 -3.27 -10.74 3.45
N LEU A 30 -2.64 -11.48 2.54
CA LEU A 30 -1.51 -12.36 2.87
C LEU A 30 -0.31 -11.57 3.41
N GLN A 31 -0.02 -10.38 2.85
CA GLN A 31 1.04 -9.51 3.37
C GLN A 31 0.75 -9.03 4.79
N ALA A 32 -0.50 -8.62 5.06
CA ALA A 32 -0.90 -8.23 6.42
C ALA A 32 -0.86 -9.42 7.39
N ALA A 33 -1.24 -10.61 6.93
CA ALA A 33 -1.27 -11.82 7.74
C ALA A 33 0.14 -12.28 8.14
N TYR A 34 1.11 -12.36 7.20
CA TYR A 34 2.44 -12.82 7.58
C TYR A 34 3.14 -11.85 8.52
N GLY A 35 2.97 -10.53 8.35
CA GLY A 35 3.50 -9.56 9.32
C GLY A 35 2.89 -9.69 10.72
N ALA A 36 1.64 -10.15 10.82
CA ALA A 36 1.03 -10.50 12.12
C ALA A 36 1.61 -11.81 12.69
N VAL A 37 1.92 -12.79 11.85
CA VAL A 37 2.51 -14.06 12.27
C VAL A 37 3.92 -13.85 12.80
N ASP A 38 4.76 -13.02 12.16
CA ASP A 38 6.09 -12.65 12.68
C ASP A 38 5.99 -12.18 14.14
N LEU A 39 5.08 -11.25 14.43
CA LEU A 39 4.85 -10.73 15.78
C LEU A 39 4.34 -11.81 16.75
N LEU A 40 3.47 -12.70 16.29
CA LEU A 40 2.95 -13.80 17.12
C LEU A 40 4.04 -14.81 17.47
N VAL A 41 4.89 -15.19 16.51
CA VAL A 41 5.97 -16.17 16.74
C VAL A 41 7.02 -15.58 17.68
N VAL A 42 7.47 -14.32 17.42
CA VAL A 42 8.44 -13.66 18.30
C VAL A 42 7.83 -13.39 19.68
N GLY A 43 6.55 -13.02 19.76
CA GLY A 43 5.86 -12.79 21.03
C GLY A 43 5.72 -14.05 21.88
N ARG A 44 5.65 -15.25 21.27
CA ARG A 44 5.50 -16.53 21.97
C ARG A 44 6.81 -17.21 22.29
N PHE A 45 7.81 -17.09 21.44
CA PHE A 45 9.07 -17.86 21.54
C PHE A 45 10.30 -16.97 21.72
N GLY A 46 10.19 -15.68 21.47
CA GLY A 46 11.25 -14.68 21.64
C GLY A 46 11.19 -13.97 23.00
N SER A 47 12.07 -12.97 23.14
CA SER A 47 12.10 -12.08 24.31
C SER A 47 11.11 -10.90 24.15
N THR A 48 10.74 -10.28 25.29
CA THR A 48 9.93 -9.04 25.28
C THR A 48 10.62 -7.91 24.50
N SER A 49 11.94 -7.80 24.66
CA SER A 49 12.76 -6.85 23.90
C SER A 49 12.80 -7.18 22.40
N GLY A 50 12.81 -8.47 22.04
CA GLY A 50 12.72 -8.97 20.67
C GLY A 50 11.38 -8.64 20.04
N LEU A 51 10.28 -8.85 20.74
CA LEU A 51 8.95 -8.47 20.27
C LEU A 51 8.85 -6.96 20.00
N SER A 52 9.37 -6.13 20.92
CA SER A 52 9.43 -4.68 20.74
C SER A 52 10.30 -4.30 19.53
N ALA A 53 11.42 -5.01 19.35
CA ALA A 53 12.33 -4.77 18.23
C ALA A 53 11.69 -5.11 16.88
N VAL A 54 10.99 -6.24 16.75
CA VAL A 54 10.27 -6.62 15.53
C VAL A 54 9.12 -5.65 15.29
N SER A 55 8.37 -5.25 16.32
CA SER A 55 7.27 -4.29 16.18
C SER A 55 7.75 -2.94 15.64
N THR A 56 8.84 -2.40 16.19
CA THR A 56 9.40 -1.10 15.77
C THR A 56 10.12 -1.21 14.42
N GLY A 57 10.92 -2.25 14.23
CA GLY A 57 11.67 -2.48 12.99
C GLY A 57 10.77 -2.75 11.78
N SER A 58 9.68 -3.49 11.97
CA SER A 58 8.70 -3.73 10.89
C SER A 58 7.97 -2.47 10.46
N GLN A 59 7.77 -1.46 11.34
CA GLN A 59 7.22 -0.16 10.93
C GLN A 59 8.15 0.56 9.95
N VAL A 60 9.48 0.53 10.18
CA VAL A 60 10.47 1.08 9.24
C VAL A 60 10.38 0.35 7.90
N LEU A 61 10.34 -0.97 7.92
CA LEU A 61 10.28 -1.80 6.72
C LEU A 61 8.97 -1.55 5.94
N ASN A 62 7.84 -1.42 6.63
CA ASN A 62 6.55 -1.11 6.04
C ASN A 62 6.55 0.27 5.36
N LEU A 63 7.10 1.30 6.01
CA LEU A 63 7.24 2.63 5.42
C LEU A 63 8.01 2.58 4.10
N VAL A 64 9.17 1.92 4.10
CA VAL A 64 10.00 1.76 2.89
C VAL A 64 9.23 0.98 1.81
N THR A 65 8.59 -0.13 2.18
CA THR A 65 7.82 -0.97 1.25
C THR A 65 6.66 -0.21 0.62
N PHE A 66 5.90 0.58 1.39
CA PHE A 66 4.80 1.39 0.86
C PHE A 66 5.29 2.45 -0.11
N VAL A 67 6.37 3.16 0.21
CA VAL A 67 6.98 4.16 -0.68
C VAL A 67 7.45 3.53 -1.99
N VAL A 68 8.14 2.38 -1.90
CA VAL A 68 8.61 1.62 -3.08
C VAL A 68 7.42 1.13 -3.92
N THR A 69 6.36 0.64 -3.29
CA THR A 69 5.15 0.17 -3.99
C THR A 69 4.47 1.31 -4.76
N GLN A 70 4.38 2.50 -4.16
CA GLN A 70 3.79 3.66 -4.82
C GLN A 70 4.69 4.18 -5.96
N LEU A 71 6.00 4.13 -5.80
CA LEU A 71 6.92 4.44 -6.90
C LEU A 71 6.75 3.43 -8.05
N ALA A 72 6.64 2.14 -7.74
CA ALA A 72 6.44 1.08 -8.72
C ALA A 72 5.07 1.18 -9.43
N MET A 73 4.08 1.86 -8.85
CA MET A 73 2.81 2.15 -9.50
C MET A 73 3.02 2.93 -10.82
N GLY A 74 4.04 3.78 -10.90
CA GLY A 74 4.43 4.48 -12.13
C GLY A 74 4.76 3.50 -13.27
N VAL A 75 5.49 2.43 -12.95
CA VAL A 75 5.80 1.34 -13.90
C VAL A 75 4.52 0.60 -14.31
N THR A 76 3.66 0.25 -13.35
CA THR A 76 2.36 -0.41 -13.61
C THR A 76 1.51 0.39 -14.60
N VAL A 77 1.33 1.69 -14.34
CA VAL A 77 0.52 2.59 -15.16
C VAL A 77 1.09 2.72 -16.57
N LEU A 78 2.41 2.87 -16.70
CA LEU A 78 3.04 3.05 -18.00
C LEU A 78 3.02 1.78 -18.84
N ILE A 79 3.28 0.61 -18.26
CA ILE A 79 3.16 -0.69 -18.92
C ILE A 79 1.71 -0.93 -19.40
N ALA A 80 0.72 -0.71 -18.51
CA ALA A 80 -0.68 -0.87 -18.85
C ALA A 80 -1.09 0.06 -20.03
N ARG A 81 -0.56 1.28 -20.06
CA ARG A 81 -0.77 2.23 -21.15
C ARG A 81 -0.24 1.71 -22.48
N TYR A 82 1.04 1.30 -22.52
CA TYR A 82 1.64 0.77 -23.74
C TYR A 82 1.02 -0.55 -24.20
N LEU A 83 0.53 -1.36 -23.27
CA LEU A 83 -0.26 -2.54 -23.60
C LEU A 83 -1.57 -2.16 -24.31
N GLY A 84 -2.24 -1.10 -23.86
CA GLY A 84 -3.43 -0.54 -24.52
C GLY A 84 -3.13 0.06 -25.87
N GLU A 85 -2.01 0.74 -26.03
CA GLU A 85 -1.50 1.33 -27.29
C GLU A 85 -1.01 0.26 -28.28
N LYS A 86 -0.95 -1.02 -27.86
CA LYS A 86 -0.36 -2.15 -28.65
C LYS A 86 1.08 -1.87 -29.07
N ASN A 87 1.86 -1.26 -28.20
CA ASN A 87 3.26 -0.92 -28.43
C ASN A 87 4.19 -1.75 -27.48
N PRO A 88 4.47 -3.01 -27.83
CA PRO A 88 5.23 -3.92 -26.98
C PRO A 88 6.70 -3.51 -26.81
N GLU A 89 7.30 -2.84 -27.79
CA GLU A 89 8.70 -2.41 -27.74
C GLU A 89 8.95 -1.43 -26.58
N GLN A 90 8.00 -0.50 -26.35
CA GLN A 90 8.10 0.45 -25.26
C GLN A 90 7.97 -0.22 -23.88
N ILE A 91 7.26 -1.36 -23.78
CA ILE A 91 7.16 -2.15 -22.55
C ILE A 91 8.54 -2.69 -22.14
N GLY A 92 9.31 -3.23 -23.09
CA GLY A 92 10.69 -3.68 -22.85
C GLY A 92 11.56 -2.55 -22.29
N SER A 93 11.52 -1.39 -22.94
CA SER A 93 12.28 -0.21 -22.51
C SER A 93 11.84 0.31 -21.13
N VAL A 94 10.54 0.27 -20.77
CA VAL A 94 10.08 0.61 -19.41
C VAL A 94 10.66 -0.35 -18.38
N ILE A 95 10.62 -1.67 -18.65
CA ILE A 95 11.11 -2.68 -17.72
C ILE A 95 12.62 -2.57 -17.54
N GLY A 96 13.37 -2.40 -18.63
CA GLY A 96 14.82 -2.22 -18.58
C GLY A 96 15.24 -0.98 -17.81
N GLY A 97 14.61 0.17 -18.10
CA GLY A 97 14.85 1.41 -17.34
C GLY A 97 14.44 1.30 -15.87
N ALA A 98 13.31 0.64 -15.59
CA ALA A 98 12.85 0.41 -14.21
C ALA A 98 13.83 -0.49 -13.45
N ALA A 99 14.37 -1.55 -14.07
CA ALA A 99 15.37 -2.41 -13.43
C ALA A 99 16.59 -1.61 -12.97
N VAL A 100 17.09 -0.68 -13.78
CA VAL A 100 18.23 0.18 -13.42
C VAL A 100 17.87 1.14 -12.28
N VAL A 101 16.76 1.87 -12.41
CA VAL A 101 16.35 2.87 -11.40
C VAL A 101 16.05 2.20 -10.06
N PHE A 102 15.34 1.07 -10.03
CA PHE A 102 15.02 0.36 -8.79
C PHE A 102 16.25 -0.34 -8.18
N THR A 103 17.24 -0.75 -9.00
CA THR A 103 18.54 -1.22 -8.49
C THR A 103 19.28 -0.09 -7.77
N LEU A 104 19.35 1.10 -8.36
CA LEU A 104 19.97 2.26 -7.71
C LEU A 104 19.22 2.66 -6.43
N LEU A 105 17.89 2.65 -6.47
CA LEU A 105 17.08 2.87 -5.27
C LEU A 105 17.40 1.84 -4.19
N SER A 106 17.56 0.57 -4.56
CA SER A 106 17.93 -0.49 -3.60
C SER A 106 19.30 -0.22 -2.97
N VAL A 107 20.29 0.24 -3.74
CA VAL A 107 21.61 0.61 -3.22
C VAL A 107 21.49 1.78 -2.23
N CYS A 108 20.71 2.81 -2.55
CA CYS A 108 20.48 3.94 -1.64
C CYS A 108 19.78 3.51 -0.35
N LEU A 109 18.75 2.68 -0.46
CA LEU A 109 18.02 2.15 0.70
C LEU A 109 18.89 1.20 1.53
N PHE A 110 19.69 0.36 0.89
CA PHE A 110 20.69 -0.48 1.56
C PHE A 110 21.63 0.39 2.39
N ALA A 111 22.23 1.39 1.78
CA ALA A 111 23.14 2.32 2.48
C ALA A 111 22.42 3.00 3.66
N ALA A 112 21.21 3.51 3.45
CA ALA A 112 20.42 4.14 4.50
C ALA A 112 20.11 3.17 5.65
N MET A 113 19.57 1.99 5.37
CA MET A 113 19.12 1.05 6.41
C MET A 113 20.26 0.31 7.11
N VAL A 114 21.39 0.07 6.45
CA VAL A 114 22.52 -0.65 7.06
C VAL A 114 23.42 0.31 7.85
N PHE A 115 23.82 1.45 7.27
CA PHE A 115 24.75 2.39 7.93
C PHE A 115 24.04 3.28 8.96
N PHE A 116 22.77 3.63 8.73
CA PHE A 116 21.99 4.47 9.64
C PHE A 116 20.95 3.67 10.46
N ALA A 117 21.10 2.34 10.57
CA ALA A 117 20.18 1.49 11.34
C ALA A 117 19.97 1.97 12.78
N ARG A 118 21.05 2.34 13.49
CA ARG A 118 20.95 2.82 14.87
C ARG A 118 20.29 4.19 14.99
N PRO A 119 20.67 5.24 14.23
CA PRO A 119 19.93 6.49 14.17
C PRO A 119 18.46 6.33 13.84
N ILE A 120 18.11 5.45 12.90
CA ILE A 120 16.72 5.15 12.54
C ILE A 120 15.98 4.53 13.74
N SER A 121 16.58 3.55 14.44
CA SER A 121 15.96 2.90 15.61
C SER A 121 15.71 3.91 16.74
N VAL A 122 16.66 4.84 16.97
CA VAL A 122 16.50 5.91 17.97
C VAL A 122 15.41 6.90 17.54
N LEU A 123 15.39 7.30 16.26
CA LEU A 123 14.34 8.18 15.71
C LEU A 123 12.94 7.58 15.85
N MET A 124 12.84 6.26 15.70
CA MET A 124 11.60 5.51 15.92
C MET A 124 11.24 5.33 17.39
N GLN A 125 12.02 5.93 18.32
CA GLN A 125 11.82 5.87 19.77
C GLN A 125 11.77 4.41 20.29
N ALA A 126 12.61 3.54 19.75
CA ALA A 126 12.74 2.17 20.28
C ALA A 126 13.16 2.24 21.77
N PRO A 127 12.53 1.44 22.66
CA PRO A 127 12.91 1.37 24.07
C PRO A 127 14.40 1.05 24.24
N SER A 128 15.04 1.59 25.27
CA SER A 128 16.48 1.44 25.54
C SER A 128 16.96 -0.03 25.49
N GLU A 129 16.14 -0.93 26.04
CA GLU A 129 16.39 -2.38 26.11
C GLU A 129 16.26 -3.06 24.72
N ALA A 130 15.49 -2.47 23.81
CA ALA A 130 15.21 -3.03 22.50
C ALA A 130 16.02 -2.38 21.36
N VAL A 131 16.67 -1.21 21.59
CA VAL A 131 17.39 -0.44 20.53
C VAL A 131 18.40 -1.31 19.79
N THR A 132 19.17 -2.13 20.49
CA THR A 132 20.20 -3.00 19.87
C THR A 132 19.56 -4.04 18.97
N LEU A 133 18.50 -4.71 19.43
CA LEU A 133 17.76 -5.71 18.65
C LEU A 133 17.02 -5.05 17.46
N THR A 134 16.41 -3.89 17.66
CA THR A 134 15.78 -3.09 16.58
C THR A 134 16.81 -2.71 15.53
N THR A 135 18.00 -2.25 15.95
CA THR A 135 19.10 -1.92 15.04
C THR A 135 19.53 -3.13 14.22
N SER A 136 19.66 -4.31 14.86
CA SER A 136 19.99 -5.57 14.18
C SER A 136 18.90 -5.95 13.18
N TYR A 137 17.64 -5.88 13.57
CA TYR A 137 16.49 -6.17 12.70
C TYR A 137 16.50 -5.28 11.46
N VAL A 138 16.58 -3.94 11.65
CA VAL A 138 16.62 -2.96 10.54
C VAL A 138 17.82 -3.21 9.64
N ARG A 139 18.99 -3.53 10.19
CA ARG A 139 20.21 -3.81 9.43
C ARG A 139 20.09 -5.08 8.59
N ILE A 140 19.55 -6.18 9.15
CA ILE A 140 19.34 -7.45 8.42
C ILE A 140 18.33 -7.22 7.30
N CYS A 141 17.18 -6.62 7.59
CA CYS A 141 16.18 -6.28 6.56
C CYS A 141 16.75 -5.34 5.50
N GLY A 142 17.55 -4.35 5.90
CA GLY A 142 18.27 -3.46 4.99
C GLY A 142 19.25 -4.18 4.08
N SER A 143 19.95 -5.20 4.59
CA SER A 143 20.84 -6.03 3.77
C SER A 143 20.07 -6.81 2.70
N GLY A 144 18.83 -7.18 2.96
CA GLY A 144 17.93 -7.87 2.02
C GLY A 144 17.02 -6.95 1.20
N ILE A 145 17.17 -5.63 1.29
CA ILE A 145 16.26 -4.67 0.64
C ILE A 145 16.17 -4.85 -0.88
N PHE A 146 17.23 -5.35 -1.51
CA PHE A 146 17.26 -5.66 -2.95
C PHE A 146 16.13 -6.61 -3.34
N PHE A 147 15.86 -7.63 -2.53
CA PHE A 147 14.77 -8.59 -2.78
C PHE A 147 13.41 -7.96 -2.61
N ILE A 148 13.23 -7.10 -1.59
CA ILE A 148 11.97 -6.41 -1.34
C ILE A 148 11.64 -5.45 -2.49
N VAL A 149 12.62 -4.70 -2.95
CA VAL A 149 12.45 -3.77 -4.08
C VAL A 149 12.19 -4.54 -5.38
N ALA A 150 12.96 -5.61 -5.64
CA ALA A 150 12.76 -6.46 -6.82
C ALA A 150 11.37 -7.12 -6.84
N TYR A 151 10.89 -7.64 -5.69
CA TYR A 151 9.55 -8.18 -5.55
C TYR A 151 8.47 -7.14 -5.91
N ASN A 152 8.58 -5.91 -5.39
CA ASN A 152 7.62 -4.85 -5.67
C ASN A 152 7.63 -4.44 -7.15
N LEU A 153 8.81 -4.35 -7.76
CA LEU A 153 8.95 -4.06 -9.19
C LEU A 153 8.34 -5.17 -10.05
N LEU A 154 8.65 -6.44 -9.78
CA LEU A 154 8.09 -7.58 -10.52
C LEU A 154 6.56 -7.63 -10.38
N SER A 155 6.04 -7.42 -9.17
CA SER A 155 4.60 -7.34 -8.93
C SER A 155 3.95 -6.19 -9.71
N ALA A 156 4.61 -5.05 -9.82
CA ALA A 156 4.15 -3.89 -10.59
C ALA A 156 4.13 -4.18 -12.10
N ILE A 157 5.16 -4.87 -12.62
CA ILE A 157 5.22 -5.30 -14.02
C ILE A 157 4.05 -6.22 -14.36
N PHE A 158 3.82 -7.27 -13.55
CA PHE A 158 2.72 -8.20 -13.80
C PHE A 158 1.34 -7.52 -13.71
N ARG A 159 1.13 -6.63 -12.73
CA ARG A 159 -0.11 -5.84 -12.66
C ARG A 159 -0.30 -4.92 -13.87
N GLY A 160 0.77 -4.32 -14.37
CA GLY A 160 0.75 -3.52 -15.60
C GLY A 160 0.37 -4.33 -16.83
N LEU A 161 0.78 -5.59 -16.89
CA LEU A 161 0.42 -6.54 -17.96
C LEU A 161 -1.01 -7.12 -17.80
N GLY A 162 -1.76 -6.70 -16.77
CA GLY A 162 -3.10 -7.22 -16.51
C GLY A 162 -3.13 -8.58 -15.80
N ASP A 163 -2.00 -9.02 -15.25
CA ASP A 163 -1.87 -10.27 -14.48
C ASP A 163 -1.74 -9.98 -13.00
N SER A 164 -2.81 -10.17 -12.25
CA SER A 164 -2.83 -10.05 -10.79
C SER A 164 -2.62 -11.37 -10.06
N LYS A 165 -2.75 -12.51 -10.77
CA LYS A 165 -2.62 -13.84 -10.15
C LYS A 165 -1.16 -14.18 -9.85
N SER A 166 -0.24 -13.82 -10.72
CA SER A 166 1.19 -14.07 -10.50
C SER A 166 1.71 -13.36 -9.25
N PRO A 167 1.47 -12.05 -9.01
CA PRO A 167 1.80 -11.41 -7.74
C PRO A 167 1.20 -12.09 -6.51
N LEU A 168 -0.05 -12.56 -6.57
CA LEU A 168 -0.65 -13.32 -5.47
C LEU A 168 0.14 -14.60 -5.15
N LEU A 169 0.57 -15.34 -6.19
CA LEU A 169 1.38 -16.55 -6.00
C LEU A 169 2.75 -16.22 -5.40
N PHE A 170 3.37 -15.10 -5.79
CA PHE A 170 4.64 -14.66 -5.21
C PHE A 170 4.50 -14.40 -3.70
N VAL A 171 3.44 -13.69 -3.28
CA VAL A 171 3.17 -13.44 -1.86
C VAL A 171 2.86 -14.73 -1.12
N LEU A 172 2.09 -15.64 -1.72
CA LEU A 172 1.76 -16.91 -1.08
C LEU A 172 3.03 -17.73 -0.78
N VAL A 173 3.95 -17.81 -1.74
CA VAL A 173 5.25 -18.48 -1.53
C VAL A 173 6.04 -17.76 -0.45
N ALA A 174 6.14 -16.43 -0.49
CA ALA A 174 6.81 -15.66 0.55
C ALA A 174 6.20 -15.91 1.93
N CYS A 175 4.87 -15.91 2.04
CA CYS A 175 4.15 -16.14 3.30
C CYS A 175 4.48 -17.53 3.91
N ILE A 176 4.43 -18.58 3.09
CA ILE A 176 4.74 -19.95 3.54
C ILE A 176 6.20 -20.05 4.00
N VAL A 177 7.14 -19.53 3.21
CA VAL A 177 8.58 -19.58 3.52
C VAL A 177 8.89 -18.74 4.77
N ASN A 178 8.26 -17.58 4.93
CA ASN A 178 8.44 -16.73 6.11
C ASN A 178 7.92 -17.42 7.37
N ILE A 179 6.70 -17.99 7.38
CA ILE A 179 6.14 -18.69 8.54
C ILE A 179 7.03 -19.88 8.93
N VAL A 180 7.47 -20.68 7.96
CA VAL A 180 8.40 -21.80 8.23
C VAL A 180 9.73 -21.27 8.75
N GLY A 181 10.27 -20.21 8.16
CA GLY A 181 11.49 -19.57 8.59
C GLY A 181 11.42 -19.05 10.02
N ASP A 182 10.33 -18.39 10.41
CA ASP A 182 10.10 -17.91 11.78
C ASP A 182 10.05 -19.08 12.78
N LEU A 183 9.32 -20.13 12.46
CA LEU A 183 9.25 -21.32 13.33
C LEU A 183 10.63 -22.00 13.49
N VAL A 184 11.44 -22.06 12.44
CA VAL A 184 12.77 -22.65 12.52
C VAL A 184 13.76 -21.72 13.23
N LEU A 185 13.83 -20.44 12.84
CA LEU A 185 14.86 -19.53 13.33
C LEU A 185 14.51 -18.91 14.69
N VAL A 186 13.24 -18.59 14.94
CA VAL A 186 12.83 -17.98 16.21
C VAL A 186 12.48 -19.05 17.23
N ALA A 187 11.58 -19.99 16.90
CA ALA A 187 11.15 -21.00 17.86
C ALA A 187 12.17 -22.15 18.03
N GLY A 188 12.83 -22.58 16.94
CA GLY A 188 13.79 -23.69 16.96
C GLY A 188 15.20 -23.28 17.37
N LEU A 189 15.75 -22.23 16.75
CA LEU A 189 17.13 -21.78 16.97
C LEU A 189 17.23 -20.61 17.98
N HIS A 190 16.12 -20.12 18.51
CA HIS A 190 16.04 -19.03 19.49
C HIS A 190 16.78 -17.75 19.07
N MET A 191 16.73 -17.40 17.76
CA MET A 191 17.42 -16.23 17.22
C MET A 191 16.66 -14.91 17.46
N ASP A 192 15.51 -14.95 18.12
CA ASP A 192 14.70 -13.77 18.51
C ASP A 192 14.39 -12.85 17.29
N ALA A 193 14.49 -11.53 17.47
CA ALA A 193 14.25 -10.55 16.40
C ALA A 193 15.13 -10.74 15.16
N ALA A 194 16.38 -11.18 15.32
CA ALA A 194 17.27 -11.46 14.20
C ALA A 194 16.74 -12.63 13.35
N GLY A 195 16.18 -13.67 13.99
CA GLY A 195 15.56 -14.82 13.31
C GLY A 195 14.39 -14.38 12.42
N ALA A 196 13.49 -13.54 12.92
CA ALA A 196 12.37 -12.98 12.16
C ALA A 196 12.84 -12.13 10.97
N ALA A 197 13.89 -11.31 11.16
CA ALA A 197 14.46 -10.52 10.09
C ALA A 197 15.06 -11.39 8.97
N PHE A 198 15.81 -12.45 9.32
CA PHE A 198 16.35 -13.41 8.36
C PHE A 198 15.24 -14.18 7.63
N ALA A 199 14.20 -14.62 8.34
CA ALA A 199 13.05 -15.31 7.74
C ALA A 199 12.37 -14.43 6.70
N THR A 200 12.14 -13.15 7.03
CA THR A 200 11.53 -12.16 6.12
C THR A 200 12.40 -11.96 4.88
N VAL A 201 13.70 -11.73 5.01
CA VAL A 201 14.62 -11.52 3.88
C VAL A 201 14.70 -12.77 3.00
N PHE A 202 14.83 -13.95 3.61
CA PHE A 202 14.90 -15.21 2.89
C PHE A 202 13.60 -15.50 2.12
N ALA A 203 12.45 -15.25 2.74
CA ALA A 203 11.15 -15.40 2.10
C ALA A 203 11.00 -14.50 0.87
N GLN A 204 11.43 -13.24 0.96
CA GLN A 204 11.44 -12.31 -0.17
C GLN A 204 12.40 -12.77 -1.28
N ALA A 205 13.59 -13.27 -0.93
CA ALA A 205 14.54 -13.80 -1.91
C ALA A 205 13.95 -14.99 -2.69
N VAL A 206 13.34 -15.96 -2.00
CA VAL A 206 12.67 -17.10 -2.64
C VAL A 206 11.52 -16.65 -3.52
N SER A 207 10.73 -15.68 -3.08
CA SER A 207 9.63 -15.10 -3.84
C SER A 207 10.12 -14.43 -5.12
N VAL A 208 11.23 -13.68 -5.07
CA VAL A 208 11.84 -13.04 -6.26
C VAL A 208 12.33 -14.08 -7.25
N VAL A 209 13.05 -15.11 -6.78
CA VAL A 209 13.50 -16.22 -7.65
C VAL A 209 12.29 -16.86 -8.34
N PHE A 210 11.23 -17.15 -7.59
CA PHE A 210 10.00 -17.73 -8.14
C PHE A 210 9.33 -16.80 -9.16
N ALA A 211 9.27 -15.49 -8.89
CA ALA A 211 8.73 -14.48 -9.79
C ALA A 211 9.53 -14.39 -11.09
N VAL A 212 10.86 -14.43 -11.02
CA VAL A 212 11.75 -14.41 -12.18
C VAL A 212 11.58 -15.68 -13.01
N VAL A 213 11.47 -16.86 -12.38
CA VAL A 213 11.19 -18.11 -13.09
C VAL A 213 9.86 -18.05 -13.85
N ILE A 214 8.81 -17.49 -13.23
CA ILE A 214 7.51 -17.29 -13.90
C ILE A 214 7.64 -16.29 -15.06
N LEU A 215 8.40 -15.21 -14.87
CA LEU A 215 8.64 -14.21 -15.91
C LEU A 215 9.25 -14.84 -17.16
N PHE A 216 10.27 -15.70 -17.01
CA PHE A 216 10.93 -16.38 -18.12
C PHE A 216 10.08 -17.49 -18.75
N LYS A 217 9.22 -18.18 -17.97
CA LYS A 217 8.33 -19.23 -18.49
C LYS A 217 7.13 -18.70 -19.26
N LYS A 218 6.70 -17.47 -18.98
CA LYS A 218 5.59 -16.84 -19.71
C LYS A 218 6.06 -16.29 -21.03
N GLN A 219 5.30 -16.59 -22.09
CA GLN A 219 5.46 -15.92 -23.38
C GLN A 219 4.97 -14.47 -23.22
N LEU A 220 5.91 -13.58 -22.94
CA LEU A 220 5.63 -12.16 -22.78
C LEU A 220 5.47 -11.49 -24.15
N PRO A 221 4.59 -10.49 -24.29
CA PRO A 221 4.35 -9.81 -25.56
C PRO A 221 5.47 -8.84 -25.96
N PHE A 222 6.63 -8.89 -25.30
CA PHE A 222 7.76 -7.98 -25.51
C PHE A 222 9.09 -8.72 -25.36
N HIS A 223 10.16 -8.12 -25.93
CA HIS A 223 11.54 -8.55 -25.72
C HIS A 223 12.28 -7.47 -24.96
N ILE A 224 13.16 -7.87 -24.05
CA ILE A 224 14.10 -6.96 -23.37
C ILE A 224 15.45 -7.12 -24.07
N GLY A 225 15.83 -6.10 -24.83
CA GLY A 225 17.14 -6.03 -25.48
C GLY A 225 18.22 -5.48 -24.53
N LYS A 226 19.49 -5.68 -24.86
CA LYS A 226 20.61 -5.09 -24.10
C LYS A 226 20.55 -3.56 -24.07
N ASN A 227 20.03 -2.94 -25.12
CA ASN A 227 19.87 -1.49 -25.24
C ASN A 227 18.76 -0.92 -24.35
N ASP A 228 17.84 -1.76 -23.86
CA ASP A 228 16.79 -1.35 -22.93
C ASP A 228 17.30 -1.23 -21.49
N LEU A 229 18.40 -1.95 -21.15
CA LEU A 229 19.04 -1.92 -19.85
C LEU A 229 19.89 -0.68 -19.69
N GLY A 230 19.27 0.43 -19.33
CA GLY A 230 19.96 1.70 -19.12
C GLY A 230 18.99 2.84 -18.75
N PHE A 231 19.55 4.00 -18.50
CA PHE A 231 18.76 5.22 -18.37
C PHE A 231 18.21 5.62 -19.76
N ASN A 232 16.92 5.44 -19.94
CA ASN A 232 16.20 5.78 -21.15
C ASN A 232 15.08 6.79 -20.87
N SER A 233 14.43 7.28 -21.93
CA SER A 233 13.35 8.27 -21.84
C SER A 233 12.13 7.78 -21.02
N GLN A 234 11.96 6.46 -20.84
CA GLN A 234 10.88 5.88 -20.07
C GLN A 234 11.10 6.07 -18.55
N CYS A 235 12.37 6.19 -18.11
CA CYS A 235 12.69 6.45 -16.71
C CYS A 235 12.03 7.74 -16.22
N SER A 236 12.16 8.84 -16.97
CA SER A 236 11.50 10.10 -16.63
C SER A 236 9.98 9.97 -16.60
N LYS A 237 9.39 9.19 -17.53
CA LYS A 237 7.93 9.03 -17.63
C LYS A 237 7.36 8.27 -16.42
N PHE A 238 7.89 7.08 -16.06
CA PHE A 238 7.36 6.36 -14.90
C PHE A 238 7.72 7.04 -13.58
N LEU A 239 8.86 7.73 -13.48
CA LEU A 239 9.21 8.53 -12.30
C LEU A 239 8.27 9.72 -12.13
N SER A 240 7.88 10.40 -13.21
CA SER A 240 6.91 11.50 -13.14
C SER A 240 5.52 11.04 -12.64
N ILE A 241 5.20 9.76 -12.80
CA ILE A 241 3.98 9.14 -12.27
C ILE A 241 4.20 8.68 -10.82
N GLY A 242 5.29 7.96 -10.57
CA GLY A 242 5.52 7.27 -9.30
C GLY A 242 6.04 8.18 -8.17
N LEU A 243 6.91 9.16 -8.46
CA LEU A 243 7.47 10.04 -7.43
C LEU A 243 6.40 10.86 -6.69
N PRO A 244 5.41 11.48 -7.35
CA PRO A 244 4.34 12.16 -6.63
C PRO A 244 3.58 11.23 -5.68
N LEU A 245 3.30 9.99 -6.10
CA LEU A 245 2.60 9.00 -5.29
C LEU A 245 3.46 8.53 -4.10
N ALA A 246 4.75 8.30 -4.33
CA ALA A 246 5.68 7.92 -3.28
C ALA A 246 5.84 9.02 -2.22
N LEU A 247 5.94 10.29 -2.65
CA LEU A 247 5.99 11.43 -1.73
C LEU A 247 4.68 11.60 -0.95
N GLN A 248 3.54 11.46 -1.61
CA GLN A 248 2.24 11.47 -0.94
C GLN A 248 2.14 10.38 0.12
N GLU A 249 2.54 9.16 -0.19
CA GLU A 249 2.53 8.03 0.75
C GLU A 249 3.41 8.30 1.95
N PHE A 250 4.66 8.75 1.73
CA PHE A 250 5.58 9.10 2.80
C PHE A 250 4.96 10.14 3.77
N LEU A 251 4.40 11.22 3.24
CA LEU A 251 3.78 12.27 4.05
C LEU A 251 2.50 11.79 4.75
N THR A 252 1.77 10.87 4.14
CA THR A 252 0.60 10.23 4.76
C THR A 252 1.03 9.39 5.98
N GLN A 253 2.11 8.61 5.87
CA GLN A 253 2.65 7.83 7.00
C GLN A 253 3.14 8.74 8.14
N VAL A 254 3.82 9.85 7.81
CA VAL A 254 4.22 10.87 8.80
C VAL A 254 2.99 11.46 9.50
N SER A 255 1.89 11.68 8.79
CA SER A 255 0.65 12.20 9.38
C SER A 255 0.00 11.23 10.38
N PHE A 256 0.10 9.92 10.15
CA PHE A 256 -0.37 8.93 11.12
C PHE A 256 0.44 8.96 12.42
N LEU A 257 1.74 9.20 12.35
CA LEU A 257 2.57 9.39 13.55
C LEU A 257 2.15 10.65 14.33
N ALA A 258 1.87 11.75 13.64
CA ALA A 258 1.36 12.96 14.29
C ALA A 258 -0.01 12.72 14.97
N LEU A 259 -0.91 11.99 14.29
CA LEU A 259 -2.21 11.62 14.88
C LEU A 259 -2.04 10.77 16.14
N CYS A 260 -1.13 9.81 16.12
CA CYS A 260 -0.78 8.99 17.28
C CYS A 260 -0.31 9.88 18.45
N ALA A 261 0.55 10.87 18.18
CA ALA A 261 1.01 11.81 19.20
C ALA A 261 -0.14 12.65 19.80
N PHE A 262 -1.14 13.04 19.02
CA PHE A 262 -2.32 13.74 19.54
C PHE A 262 -3.18 12.86 20.44
N VAL A 263 -3.36 11.59 20.06
CA VAL A 263 -4.12 10.62 20.86
C VAL A 263 -3.41 10.28 22.18
N ASN A 264 -2.08 10.16 22.15
CA ASN A 264 -1.28 9.85 23.35
C ASN A 264 -1.46 10.86 24.49
N ARG A 265 -1.83 12.11 24.15
CA ARG A 265 -2.16 13.14 25.16
C ARG A 265 -3.42 12.84 25.98
N LEU A 266 -4.29 11.97 25.48
CA LEU A 266 -5.54 11.59 26.15
C LEU A 266 -5.34 10.48 27.19
N GLY A 267 -4.13 9.98 27.35
CA GLY A 267 -3.76 8.97 28.34
C GLY A 267 -3.58 7.57 27.78
N LEU A 268 -3.14 6.66 28.64
CA LEU A 268 -2.71 5.30 28.28
C LEU A 268 -3.83 4.46 27.66
N GLU A 269 -5.02 4.49 28.25
CA GLU A 269 -6.17 3.70 27.76
C GLU A 269 -6.62 4.16 26.36
N ALA A 270 -6.64 5.47 26.13
CA ALA A 270 -6.97 6.05 24.84
C ALA A 270 -5.92 5.68 23.78
N SER A 271 -4.63 5.79 24.13
CA SER A 271 -3.52 5.39 23.24
C SER A 271 -3.58 3.91 22.88
N SER A 272 -3.81 3.04 23.89
CA SER A 272 -3.93 1.59 23.65
C SER A 272 -5.15 1.25 22.81
N GLY A 273 -6.31 1.87 23.09
CA GLY A 273 -7.53 1.71 22.29
C GLY A 273 -7.35 2.16 20.83
N TYR A 274 -6.69 3.29 20.62
CA TYR A 274 -6.33 3.76 19.28
C TYR A 274 -5.41 2.77 18.55
N GLY A 275 -4.42 2.21 19.24
CA GLY A 275 -3.54 1.18 18.68
C GLY A 275 -4.30 -0.06 18.18
N VAL A 276 -5.30 -0.53 18.96
CA VAL A 276 -6.21 -1.60 18.56
C VAL A 276 -7.05 -1.19 17.35
N ALA A 277 -7.64 0.00 17.37
CA ALA A 277 -8.44 0.51 16.29
C ALA A 277 -7.64 0.62 14.97
N CYS A 278 -6.37 1.08 15.02
CA CYS A 278 -5.50 1.17 13.85
C CYS A 278 -5.29 -0.18 13.15
N LYS A 279 -5.20 -1.29 13.91
CA LYS A 279 -5.09 -2.63 13.32
C LYS A 279 -6.34 -2.97 12.50
N ILE A 280 -7.53 -2.70 13.03
CA ILE A 280 -8.81 -2.93 12.35
C ILE A 280 -8.94 -2.03 11.13
N VAL A 281 -8.58 -0.75 11.25
CA VAL A 281 -8.56 0.22 10.15
C VAL A 281 -7.66 -0.26 9.01
N ASN A 282 -6.46 -0.74 9.30
CA ASN A 282 -5.54 -1.24 8.30
C ASN A 282 -6.16 -2.39 7.47
N PHE A 283 -6.85 -3.34 8.14
CA PHE A 283 -7.56 -4.40 7.42
C PHE A 283 -8.74 -3.86 6.59
N ALA A 284 -9.51 -2.92 7.12
CA ALA A 284 -10.62 -2.30 6.40
C ALA A 284 -10.16 -1.57 5.12
N MET A 285 -8.94 -0.98 5.14
CA MET A 285 -8.37 -0.24 4.01
C MET A 285 -7.80 -1.14 2.90
N LEU A 286 -7.68 -2.45 3.08
CA LEU A 286 -7.17 -3.36 2.04
C LEU A 286 -8.09 -3.41 0.82
N ILE A 287 -9.40 -3.36 1.02
CA ILE A 287 -10.40 -3.41 -0.06
C ILE A 287 -10.30 -2.15 -0.95
N PRO A 288 -10.41 -0.91 -0.41
CA PRO A 288 -10.21 0.30 -1.21
C PRO A 288 -8.85 0.34 -1.91
N SER A 289 -7.79 -0.09 -1.23
CA SER A 289 -6.42 -0.11 -1.79
C SER A 289 -6.31 -1.06 -2.99
N SER A 290 -6.91 -2.25 -2.91
CA SER A 290 -6.93 -3.19 -4.02
C SER A 290 -7.73 -2.66 -5.22
N LEU A 291 -8.84 -1.97 -4.95
CA LEU A 291 -9.65 -1.32 -5.96
C LEU A 291 -8.90 -0.19 -6.66
N MET A 292 -8.22 0.68 -5.90
CA MET A 292 -7.38 1.76 -6.45
C MET A 292 -6.29 1.23 -7.38
N GLN A 293 -5.55 0.20 -6.96
CA GLN A 293 -4.49 -0.41 -7.76
C GLN A 293 -5.04 -1.06 -9.03
N SER A 294 -6.17 -1.75 -8.93
CA SER A 294 -6.84 -2.37 -10.07
C SER A 294 -7.35 -1.34 -11.07
N MET A 295 -7.95 -0.27 -10.55
CA MET A 295 -8.45 0.83 -11.37
C MET A 295 -7.33 1.54 -12.12
N ALA A 296 -6.18 1.77 -11.48
CA ALA A 296 -5.05 2.43 -12.13
C ALA A 296 -4.57 1.66 -13.38
N SER A 297 -4.42 0.34 -13.28
CA SER A 297 -4.05 -0.51 -14.42
C SER A 297 -5.15 -0.58 -15.47
N PHE A 298 -6.41 -0.83 -15.06
CA PHE A 298 -7.56 -0.94 -15.94
C PHE A 298 -7.80 0.35 -16.76
N VAL A 299 -7.78 1.49 -16.09
CA VAL A 299 -7.97 2.81 -16.71
C VAL A 299 -6.81 3.13 -17.65
N SER A 300 -5.56 2.90 -17.23
CA SER A 300 -4.40 3.21 -18.05
C SER A 300 -4.39 2.43 -19.37
N GLN A 301 -4.76 1.14 -19.34
CA GLN A 301 -4.88 0.33 -20.56
C GLN A 301 -5.99 0.87 -21.50
N ASN A 302 -7.14 1.27 -20.95
CA ASN A 302 -8.22 1.86 -21.74
C ASN A 302 -7.85 3.23 -22.31
N VAL A 303 -7.11 4.04 -21.57
CA VAL A 303 -6.60 5.35 -22.04
C VAL A 303 -5.60 5.14 -23.17
N GLY A 304 -4.68 4.17 -23.05
CA GLY A 304 -3.74 3.81 -24.09
C GLY A 304 -4.44 3.35 -25.39
N ALA A 305 -5.53 2.59 -25.26
CA ALA A 305 -6.37 2.17 -26.38
C ALA A 305 -7.30 3.26 -26.95
N GLY A 306 -7.26 4.50 -26.44
CA GLY A 306 -8.16 5.59 -26.85
C GLY A 306 -9.60 5.47 -26.31
N ASN A 307 -9.90 4.47 -25.48
CA ASN A 307 -11.25 4.17 -24.97
C ASN A 307 -11.61 5.01 -23.75
N LEU A 308 -11.54 6.35 -23.87
CA LEU A 308 -11.78 7.29 -22.76
C LEU A 308 -13.16 7.15 -22.11
N LYS A 309 -14.21 6.87 -22.92
CA LYS A 309 -15.56 6.63 -22.39
C LYS A 309 -15.60 5.40 -21.47
N ARG A 310 -14.89 4.35 -21.85
CA ARG A 310 -14.80 3.11 -21.06
C ARG A 310 -13.99 3.35 -19.77
N ALA A 311 -12.90 4.10 -19.84
CA ALA A 311 -12.12 4.52 -18.68
C ALA A 311 -12.97 5.30 -17.66
N LYS A 312 -13.82 6.25 -18.11
CA LYS A 312 -14.77 6.97 -17.26
C LYS A 312 -15.82 6.03 -16.66
N LYS A 313 -16.42 5.16 -17.47
CA LYS A 313 -17.42 4.18 -17.00
C LYS A 313 -16.83 3.23 -15.95
N SER A 314 -15.56 2.84 -16.09
CA SER A 314 -14.91 1.96 -15.10
C SER A 314 -14.76 2.64 -13.73
N MET A 315 -14.50 3.97 -13.68
CA MET A 315 -14.48 4.73 -12.43
C MET A 315 -15.80 4.61 -11.67
N PHE A 316 -16.93 4.85 -12.35
CA PHE A 316 -18.25 4.74 -11.73
C PHE A 316 -18.58 3.30 -11.33
N THR A 317 -18.16 2.31 -12.13
CA THR A 317 -18.27 0.88 -11.75
C THR A 317 -17.46 0.58 -10.49
N GLY A 318 -16.24 1.11 -10.39
CA GLY A 318 -15.38 0.98 -9.22
C GLY A 318 -16.02 1.61 -7.97
N ILE A 319 -16.59 2.81 -8.10
CA ILE A 319 -17.34 3.46 -7.02
C ILE A 319 -18.48 2.57 -6.54
N GLY A 320 -19.27 2.00 -7.46
CA GLY A 320 -20.38 1.11 -7.11
C GLY A 320 -19.92 -0.15 -6.35
N ILE A 321 -18.85 -0.81 -6.82
CA ILE A 321 -18.26 -1.96 -6.13
C ILE A 321 -17.77 -1.54 -4.73
N GLY A 322 -17.00 -0.47 -4.68
CA GLY A 322 -16.43 0.04 -3.43
C GLY A 322 -17.49 0.43 -2.40
N LEU A 323 -18.59 1.06 -2.83
CA LEU A 323 -19.70 1.43 -1.94
C LEU A 323 -20.36 0.20 -1.32
N ILE A 324 -20.58 -0.88 -2.08
CA ILE A 324 -21.15 -2.12 -1.53
C ILE A 324 -20.28 -2.65 -0.40
N PHE A 325 -18.96 -2.79 -0.64
CA PHE A 325 -18.03 -3.25 0.39
C PHE A 325 -17.86 -2.23 1.53
N GLY A 326 -17.80 -0.94 1.22
CA GLY A 326 -17.70 0.13 2.20
C GLY A 326 -18.88 0.15 3.16
N CYS A 327 -20.11 -0.02 2.66
CA CYS A 327 -21.32 -0.12 3.48
C CYS A 327 -21.33 -1.39 4.34
N LEU A 328 -20.85 -2.53 3.82
CA LEU A 328 -20.73 -3.76 4.60
C LEU A 328 -19.74 -3.58 5.76
N VAL A 329 -18.55 -3.02 5.49
CA VAL A 329 -17.54 -2.78 6.52
C VAL A 329 -18.01 -1.70 7.50
N PHE A 330 -18.69 -0.64 7.03
CA PHE A 330 -19.33 0.36 7.89
C PHE A 330 -20.28 -0.29 8.89
N THR A 331 -21.19 -1.12 8.38
CA THR A 331 -22.20 -1.82 9.22
C THR A 331 -21.50 -2.71 10.24
N LEU A 332 -20.48 -3.47 9.83
CA LEU A 332 -19.72 -4.32 10.73
C LEU A 332 -19.02 -3.52 11.86
N ILE A 333 -18.32 -2.44 11.50
CA ILE A 333 -17.64 -1.59 12.48
C ILE A 333 -18.64 -0.88 13.40
N TRP A 334 -19.72 -0.36 12.85
CA TRP A 334 -20.70 0.41 13.62
C TRP A 334 -21.44 -0.43 14.67
N PHE A 335 -21.84 -1.65 14.31
CA PHE A 335 -22.65 -2.53 15.18
C PHE A 335 -21.82 -3.55 15.95
N LYS A 336 -20.62 -3.89 15.52
CA LYS A 336 -19.77 -4.96 16.08
C LYS A 336 -18.30 -4.54 16.25
N GLY A 337 -18.02 -3.25 16.29
CA GLY A 337 -16.65 -2.75 16.44
C GLY A 337 -16.05 -3.07 17.81
N ASP A 338 -16.86 -3.22 18.85
CA ASP A 338 -16.47 -3.72 20.17
C ASP A 338 -15.97 -5.18 20.09
N LEU A 339 -16.71 -6.04 19.40
CA LEU A 339 -16.32 -7.43 19.15
C LEU A 339 -15.02 -7.49 18.32
N LEU A 340 -14.87 -6.63 17.30
CA LEU A 340 -13.63 -6.55 16.54
C LEU A 340 -12.44 -6.13 17.41
N ALA A 341 -12.63 -5.17 18.32
CA ALA A 341 -11.61 -4.73 19.25
C ALA A 341 -11.23 -5.80 20.27
N SER A 342 -12.20 -6.63 20.72
CA SER A 342 -11.97 -7.72 21.66
C SER A 342 -11.07 -8.85 21.11
N PHE A 343 -10.91 -8.98 19.78
CA PHE A 343 -9.91 -9.89 19.20
C PHE A 343 -8.46 -9.46 19.51
N PHE A 344 -8.25 -8.18 19.82
CA PHE A 344 -6.90 -7.61 20.01
C PHE A 344 -6.59 -7.24 21.45
N SER A 345 -7.60 -7.16 22.33
CA SER A 345 -7.44 -6.82 23.75
C SER A 345 -8.51 -7.49 24.59
N THR A 346 -8.16 -7.85 25.82
CA THR A 346 -9.10 -8.33 26.85
C THR A 346 -9.47 -7.26 27.85
N ASP A 347 -8.80 -6.10 27.82
CA ASP A 347 -9.07 -4.96 28.69
C ASP A 347 -10.31 -4.20 28.21
N ALA A 348 -11.32 -4.09 29.08
CA ALA A 348 -12.60 -3.45 28.78
C ALA A 348 -12.45 -1.96 28.42
N ALA A 349 -11.54 -1.23 29.11
CA ALA A 349 -11.31 0.19 28.85
C ALA A 349 -10.64 0.38 27.48
N VAL A 350 -9.67 -0.46 27.11
CA VAL A 350 -9.01 -0.46 25.81
C VAL A 350 -10.01 -0.78 24.69
N ILE A 351 -10.87 -1.80 24.87
CA ILE A 351 -11.92 -2.18 23.91
C ILE A 351 -12.89 -1.00 23.70
N GLN A 352 -13.36 -0.38 24.78
CA GLN A 352 -14.30 0.74 24.72
C GLN A 352 -13.69 1.96 24.01
N ASN A 353 -12.45 2.32 24.32
CA ASN A 353 -11.73 3.40 23.65
C ASN A 353 -11.47 3.09 22.17
N GLY A 354 -11.06 1.85 21.84
CA GLY A 354 -10.90 1.40 20.46
C GLY A 354 -12.21 1.50 19.67
N PHE A 355 -13.31 1.04 20.25
CA PHE A 355 -14.63 1.13 19.66
C PHE A 355 -15.10 2.59 19.48
N ALA A 356 -14.82 3.45 20.45
CA ALA A 356 -15.12 4.88 20.35
C ALA A 356 -14.43 5.51 19.12
N TYR A 357 -13.14 5.21 18.90
CA TYR A 357 -12.43 5.66 17.70
C TYR A 357 -13.05 5.07 16.43
N LEU A 358 -13.31 3.77 16.42
CA LEU A 358 -13.89 3.07 15.25
C LEU A 358 -15.27 3.64 14.87
N LYS A 359 -16.11 4.05 15.84
CA LYS A 359 -17.38 4.73 15.54
C LYS A 359 -17.18 6.05 14.78
N GLY A 360 -16.22 6.86 15.19
CA GLY A 360 -15.86 8.09 14.47
C GLY A 360 -15.29 7.81 13.08
N PHE A 361 -14.51 6.74 12.95
CA PHE A 361 -13.89 6.32 11.72
C PHE A 361 -14.86 5.61 10.75
N ALA A 362 -15.89 4.92 11.23
CA ALA A 362 -16.74 4.06 10.41
C ALA A 362 -17.24 4.70 9.09
N PRO A 363 -17.70 5.97 9.05
CA PRO A 363 -18.09 6.61 7.80
C PRO A 363 -16.98 6.67 6.74
N GLU A 364 -15.71 6.65 7.16
CA GLU A 364 -14.55 6.64 6.27
C GLU A 364 -14.60 5.45 5.31
N THR A 365 -15.04 4.28 5.76
CA THR A 365 -15.08 3.07 4.91
C THR A 365 -15.98 3.23 3.68
N VAL A 366 -17.01 4.07 3.77
CA VAL A 366 -17.93 4.37 2.68
C VAL A 366 -17.33 5.46 1.76
N VAL A 367 -16.87 6.58 2.34
CA VAL A 367 -16.36 7.69 1.53
C VAL A 367 -15.03 7.36 0.86
N THR A 368 -14.16 6.55 1.50
CA THR A 368 -12.91 6.09 0.91
C THR A 368 -13.14 5.26 -0.36
N ALA A 369 -14.22 4.52 -0.46
CA ALA A 369 -14.57 3.77 -1.67
C ALA A 369 -14.71 4.70 -2.90
N VAL A 370 -15.32 5.87 -2.72
CA VAL A 370 -15.44 6.89 -3.76
C VAL A 370 -14.07 7.49 -4.06
N LEU A 371 -13.36 7.94 -3.01
CA LEU A 371 -12.06 8.60 -3.16
C LEU A 371 -11.04 7.70 -3.88
N PHE A 372 -10.87 6.46 -3.44
CA PHE A 372 -9.86 5.55 -4.00
C PHE A 372 -10.18 5.12 -5.43
N SER A 373 -11.47 4.99 -5.79
CA SER A 373 -11.87 4.78 -7.18
C SER A 373 -11.50 5.98 -8.07
N MET A 374 -11.68 7.21 -7.59
CA MET A 374 -11.28 8.42 -8.30
C MET A 374 -9.75 8.55 -8.38
N ILE A 375 -9.03 8.26 -7.30
CA ILE A 375 -7.56 8.23 -7.28
C ILE A 375 -7.05 7.21 -8.31
N GLY A 376 -7.58 6.00 -8.33
CA GLY A 376 -7.22 4.98 -9.31
C GLY A 376 -7.49 5.43 -10.76
N TYR A 377 -8.59 6.11 -10.99
CA TYR A 377 -8.91 6.73 -12.29
C TYR A 377 -7.89 7.81 -12.68
N PHE A 378 -7.54 8.72 -11.77
CA PHE A 378 -6.56 9.77 -12.06
C PHE A 378 -5.15 9.22 -12.24
N ASN A 379 -4.76 8.22 -11.46
CA ASN A 379 -3.48 7.53 -11.62
C ASN A 379 -3.38 6.89 -13.00
N GLY A 380 -4.41 6.17 -13.45
CA GLY A 380 -4.47 5.56 -14.78
C GLY A 380 -4.50 6.59 -15.92
N ASN A 381 -4.98 7.81 -15.67
CA ASN A 381 -4.94 8.94 -16.61
C ASN A 381 -3.65 9.76 -16.53
N ASN A 382 -2.63 9.31 -15.78
CA ASN A 382 -1.37 10.03 -15.60
C ASN A 382 -1.55 11.43 -14.94
N LYS A 383 -2.51 11.56 -14.00
CA LYS A 383 -2.78 12.78 -13.24
C LYS A 383 -2.29 12.67 -11.79
N THR A 384 -1.15 11.99 -11.59
CA THR A 384 -0.61 11.66 -10.27
C THR A 384 -0.14 12.88 -9.49
N LEU A 385 0.33 13.92 -10.17
CA LEU A 385 0.64 15.20 -9.53
C LEU A 385 -0.62 15.81 -8.86
N TRP A 386 -1.78 15.73 -9.54
CA TRP A 386 -3.05 16.15 -8.93
C TRP A 386 -3.41 15.31 -7.71
N VAL A 387 -3.25 13.99 -7.84
CA VAL A 387 -3.52 13.05 -6.72
C VAL A 387 -2.65 13.39 -5.51
N MET A 388 -1.36 13.67 -5.73
CA MET A 388 -0.45 14.11 -4.68
C MET A 388 -0.93 15.43 -4.04
N LEU A 389 -1.21 16.45 -4.83
CA LEU A 389 -1.64 17.76 -4.32
C LEU A 389 -2.94 17.65 -3.52
N GLN A 390 -3.93 16.93 -4.05
CA GLN A 390 -5.19 16.64 -3.36
C GLN A 390 -4.95 15.91 -2.03
N GLY A 391 -4.10 14.86 -2.04
CA GLY A 391 -3.76 14.09 -0.84
C GLY A 391 -3.04 14.93 0.22
N LEU A 392 -2.14 15.84 -0.19
CA LEU A 392 -1.47 16.77 0.72
C LEU A 392 -2.46 17.76 1.35
N ILE A 393 -3.34 18.36 0.56
CA ILE A 393 -4.38 19.26 1.08
C ILE A 393 -5.26 18.50 2.07
N GLN A 394 -5.76 17.32 1.68
CA GLN A 394 -6.60 16.47 2.52
C GLN A 394 -5.92 16.14 3.87
N THR A 395 -4.64 15.77 3.83
CA THR A 395 -3.92 15.30 5.01
C THR A 395 -3.42 16.45 5.88
N LEU A 396 -2.70 17.41 5.29
CA LEU A 396 -2.02 18.46 6.05
C LEU A 396 -2.95 19.64 6.40
N CYS A 397 -3.87 19.99 5.50
CA CYS A 397 -4.73 21.16 5.71
C CYS A 397 -6.10 20.81 6.35
N VAL A 398 -6.52 19.52 6.30
CA VAL A 398 -7.82 19.14 6.86
C VAL A 398 -7.66 18.11 7.97
N ARG A 399 -7.09 16.92 7.69
CA ARG A 399 -7.03 15.80 8.64
C ARG A 399 -6.26 16.14 9.90
N LEU A 400 -5.02 16.63 9.78
CA LEU A 400 -4.18 16.95 10.93
C LEU A 400 -4.72 18.13 11.74
N PRO A 401 -5.10 19.28 11.16
CA PRO A 401 -5.68 20.38 11.92
C PRO A 401 -6.98 20.00 12.62
N PHE A 402 -7.87 19.27 11.96
CA PHE A 402 -9.12 18.80 12.55
C PHE A 402 -8.86 17.85 13.73
N ALA A 403 -8.00 16.86 13.57
CA ALA A 403 -7.65 15.92 14.63
C ALA A 403 -6.99 16.63 15.83
N TYR A 404 -6.05 17.56 15.55
CA TYR A 404 -5.42 18.38 16.59
C TYR A 404 -6.47 19.19 17.35
N PHE A 405 -7.33 19.92 16.63
CA PHE A 405 -8.38 20.73 17.24
C PHE A 405 -9.32 19.89 18.11
N MET A 406 -9.72 18.71 17.66
CA MET A 406 -10.56 17.78 18.43
C MET A 406 -9.82 17.19 19.66
N SER A 407 -8.49 17.08 19.60
CA SER A 407 -7.69 16.54 20.71
C SER A 407 -7.47 17.52 21.87
N ILE A 408 -7.59 18.83 21.63
CA ILE A 408 -7.37 19.87 22.64
C ILE A 408 -8.67 20.38 23.28
N GLN A 409 -9.85 19.91 22.84
CA GLN A 409 -11.12 20.30 23.42
C GLN A 409 -11.28 19.78 24.86
N PRO A 410 -12.00 20.50 25.76
CA PRO A 410 -12.24 20.03 27.12
C PRO A 410 -12.90 18.66 27.22
N ASN A 411 -13.73 18.31 26.21
CA ASN A 411 -14.40 17.01 26.07
C ASN A 411 -13.80 16.22 24.90
N ALA A 412 -12.46 16.17 24.78
CA ALA A 412 -11.79 15.40 23.75
C ALA A 412 -12.21 13.93 23.87
N SER A 413 -12.57 13.33 22.72
CA SER A 413 -12.93 11.92 22.65
C SER A 413 -12.37 11.29 21.40
N LEU A 414 -12.07 9.99 21.49
CA LEU A 414 -11.57 9.24 20.34
C LEU A 414 -12.57 9.20 19.17
N THR A 415 -13.87 9.24 19.45
CA THR A 415 -14.90 9.34 18.40
C THR A 415 -14.76 10.64 17.60
N ARG A 416 -14.56 11.78 18.25
CA ARG A 416 -14.37 13.07 17.57
C ARG A 416 -13.07 13.10 16.76
N ILE A 417 -11.99 12.55 17.32
CA ILE A 417 -10.71 12.44 16.60
C ILE A 417 -10.85 11.48 15.39
N GLY A 418 -11.59 10.39 15.53
CA GLY A 418 -11.88 9.44 14.45
C GLY A 418 -12.61 10.07 13.27
N LEU A 419 -13.44 11.11 13.48
CA LEU A 419 -14.12 11.87 12.44
C LEU A 419 -13.14 12.65 11.53
N ALA A 420 -11.89 12.86 11.94
CA ALA A 420 -10.89 13.54 11.10
C ALA A 420 -10.66 12.83 9.76
N ALA A 421 -10.77 11.50 9.72
CA ALA A 421 -10.63 10.72 8.50
C ALA A 421 -11.80 11.01 7.53
N PRO A 422 -13.07 10.71 7.84
CA PRO A 422 -14.17 10.90 6.89
C PRO A 422 -14.37 12.37 6.49
N VAL A 423 -14.12 13.33 7.38
CA VAL A 423 -14.18 14.76 7.04
C VAL A 423 -13.12 15.11 5.99
N SER A 424 -11.87 14.70 6.22
CA SER A 424 -10.78 14.98 5.28
C SER A 424 -11.00 14.28 3.92
N THR A 425 -11.47 13.04 3.94
CA THR A 425 -11.77 12.27 2.71
C THR A 425 -12.93 12.89 1.93
N THR A 426 -13.95 13.41 2.60
CA THR A 426 -15.04 14.15 1.93
C THR A 426 -14.50 15.39 1.21
N VAL A 427 -13.61 16.16 1.84
CA VAL A 427 -12.94 17.30 1.16
C VAL A 427 -12.12 16.80 -0.03
N GLY A 428 -11.39 15.70 0.11
CA GLY A 428 -10.65 15.07 -0.99
C GLY A 428 -11.56 14.69 -2.17
N ILE A 429 -12.75 14.14 -1.90
CA ILE A 429 -13.74 13.82 -2.93
C ILE A 429 -14.21 15.09 -3.64
N LEU A 430 -14.54 16.16 -2.89
CA LEU A 430 -14.99 17.43 -3.48
C LEU A 430 -13.92 18.03 -4.41
N LEU A 431 -12.65 18.01 -3.99
CA LEU A 431 -11.53 18.43 -4.84
C LEU A 431 -11.42 17.58 -6.11
N ASN A 432 -11.54 16.26 -5.97
CA ASN A 432 -11.48 15.35 -7.11
C ASN A 432 -12.66 15.49 -8.06
N VAL A 433 -13.88 15.73 -7.56
CA VAL A 433 -15.05 16.00 -8.38
C VAL A 433 -14.86 17.32 -9.14
N GLY A 434 -14.38 18.37 -8.47
CA GLY A 434 -14.07 19.66 -9.13
C GLY A 434 -13.05 19.49 -10.26
N PHE A 435 -11.97 18.74 -10.03
CA PHE A 435 -10.96 18.48 -11.05
C PHE A 435 -11.49 17.60 -12.20
N TYR A 436 -12.31 16.61 -11.90
CA TYR A 436 -12.97 15.79 -12.92
C TYR A 436 -13.86 16.62 -13.84
N LEU A 437 -14.66 17.52 -13.28
CA LEU A 437 -15.51 18.44 -14.05
C LEU A 437 -14.68 19.41 -14.91
N TYR A 438 -13.58 19.94 -14.35
CA TYR A 438 -12.64 20.78 -15.09
C TYR A 438 -12.05 20.05 -16.31
N LEU A 439 -11.59 18.81 -16.13
CA LEU A 439 -11.05 18.01 -17.22
C LEU A 439 -12.08 17.73 -18.31
N ASN A 440 -13.31 17.38 -17.94
CA ASN A 440 -14.39 17.14 -18.91
C ASN A 440 -14.73 18.41 -19.72
N LYS A 441 -14.74 19.58 -19.09
CA LYS A 441 -14.98 20.86 -19.78
C LYS A 441 -13.85 21.16 -20.77
N LYS A 442 -12.60 20.87 -20.40
CA LYS A 442 -11.43 21.06 -21.27
C LYS A 442 -11.47 20.12 -22.48
N GLU A 443 -11.82 18.84 -22.28
CA GLU A 443 -11.97 17.85 -23.37
C GLU A 443 -13.12 18.24 -24.33
N GLY A 444 -14.21 18.77 -23.83
CA GLY A 444 -15.35 19.25 -24.64
C GLY A 444 -15.03 20.50 -25.48
N ARG A 445 -14.07 21.33 -25.04
CA ARG A 445 -13.61 22.50 -25.79
C ARG A 445 -12.64 22.18 -26.92
N VAL A 446 -11.86 21.09 -26.76
CA VAL A 446 -10.90 20.65 -27.80
C VAL A 446 -11.61 19.93 -28.95
N LYS A 447 -12.83 19.43 -28.72
CA LYS A 447 -13.65 18.75 -29.75
C LYS A 447 -14.59 19.68 -30.52
N LYS A 448 -14.69 20.98 -30.14
CA LYS A 448 -15.33 22.05 -30.89
C LYS A 448 -14.26 22.87 -31.62
#